data_47b3da95b095b44297415449eb4804a5
#
_entry.id   47b3da95b095b44297415449eb4804a5
#
_cell.length_a   1.000
_cell.length_b   1.000
_cell.length_c   1.000
_cell.angle_alpha   90.00
_cell.angle_beta   90.00
_cell.angle_gamma   90.00
#
_symmetry.space_group_name_H-M   'P 1'
#
loop_
_entity.id
_entity.type
_entity.pdbx_description
1 polymer ?
#
loop_
_entity_poly.entity_id
_entity_poly.type
_entity_poly.pdbx_seq_one_letter_code
_entity_poly.pdbx_strand_id
1 'polypeptide(L)'
;MKKRMLSLLLCGAMCAGLLSGCGNASSAEVLNVYNWGEYIDTDLIDRFEEETGIKVIYNTFDSNENLYSRIQTTSYDVIIPSDYAISRFIDEDMLQPLNYDHIPNMKLIDEKYTHLDFDPEQKYSVPYTWGVVGIVYNTKYVDEADIGSWDLLW
;
A
#
# COMPACT_ATOMS: atom_id res chain seq x y z
N MET A 1 25.08 60.14 -17.59
CA MET A 1 25.50 58.79 -18.05
C MET A 1 25.82 57.86 -16.86
N LYS A 2 26.62 58.28 -15.87
CA LYS A 2 27.01 57.40 -14.72
C LYS A 2 25.83 56.86 -13.88
N LYS A 3 24.76 57.63 -13.65
CA LYS A 3 23.58 57.20 -12.88
C LYS A 3 22.74 56.14 -13.61
N ARG A 4 22.65 56.17 -14.97
CA ARG A 4 21.93 55.15 -15.76
C ARG A 4 22.72 53.84 -15.84
N MET A 5 24.04 53.86 -15.85
CA MET A 5 24.87 52.68 -15.81
C MET A 5 24.81 51.98 -14.45
N LEU A 6 24.73 52.73 -13.34
CA LEU A 6 24.62 52.19 -11.98
C LEU A 6 23.27 51.52 -11.78
N SER A 7 22.17 52.05 -12.34
CA SER A 7 20.83 51.48 -12.30
C SER A 7 20.74 50.15 -13.06
N LEU A 8 21.39 50.07 -14.23
CA LEU A 8 21.44 48.82 -15.03
C LEU A 8 22.26 47.71 -14.35
N LEU A 9 23.35 48.08 -13.68
CA LEU A 9 24.16 47.12 -12.87
C LEU A 9 23.39 46.60 -11.66
N LEU A 10 22.58 47.44 -10.99
CA LEU A 10 21.76 47.01 -9.86
C LEU A 10 20.62 46.08 -10.28
N CYS A 11 19.96 46.35 -11.41
CA CYS A 11 18.93 45.44 -11.98
C CYS A 11 19.52 44.09 -12.42
N GLY A 12 20.71 44.11 -13.02
CA GLY A 12 21.41 42.87 -13.39
C GLY A 12 21.79 41.97 -12.18
N ALA A 13 22.22 42.60 -11.09
CA ALA A 13 22.54 41.89 -9.84
C ALA A 13 21.28 41.28 -9.17
N MET A 14 20.12 41.95 -9.22
CA MET A 14 18.86 41.40 -8.70
C MET A 14 18.37 40.23 -9.55
N CYS A 15 18.48 40.28 -10.88
CA CYS A 15 18.08 39.18 -11.75
C CYS A 15 18.97 37.93 -11.57
N ALA A 16 20.26 38.10 -11.33
CA ALA A 16 21.18 36.98 -11.07
C ALA A 16 20.89 36.28 -9.74
N GLY A 17 20.41 37.01 -8.71
CA GLY A 17 20.03 36.44 -7.41
C GLY A 17 18.76 35.57 -7.45
N LEU A 18 17.88 35.83 -8.41
CA LEU A 18 16.62 35.06 -8.55
C LEU A 18 16.80 33.72 -9.27
N LEU A 19 17.91 33.52 -9.98
CA LEU A 19 18.22 32.27 -10.68
C LEU A 19 18.96 31.23 -9.81
N SER A 20 19.40 31.59 -8.63
CA SER A 20 20.09 30.67 -7.69
C SER A 20 19.14 29.90 -6.78
N GLY A 21 17.83 30.09 -6.91
CA GLY A 21 16.80 29.48 -6.05
C GLY A 21 16.26 28.11 -6.49
N CYS A 22 16.69 27.59 -7.64
CA CYS A 22 16.41 26.19 -7.99
C CYS A 22 17.50 25.27 -7.42
N GLY A 23 17.65 25.26 -6.08
CA GLY A 23 18.22 24.12 -5.41
C GLY A 23 17.34 22.92 -5.69
N ASN A 24 17.94 21.82 -6.14
CA ASN A 24 17.34 20.50 -6.20
C ASN A 24 16.73 20.18 -4.83
N ALA A 25 15.50 20.59 -4.57
CA ALA A 25 14.68 19.86 -3.64
C ALA A 25 14.49 18.49 -4.31
N SER A 26 15.30 17.50 -3.96
CA SER A 26 14.94 16.12 -4.20
C SER A 26 13.59 15.99 -3.53
N SER A 27 12.51 15.98 -4.32
CA SER A 27 11.19 15.62 -3.80
C SER A 27 11.40 14.27 -3.17
N ALA A 28 11.26 14.17 -1.85
CA ALA A 28 11.31 12.90 -1.18
C ALA A 28 10.32 11.98 -1.91
N GLU A 29 10.79 10.81 -2.30
CA GLU A 29 9.94 9.81 -2.93
C GLU A 29 8.85 9.43 -1.93
N VAL A 30 7.60 9.35 -2.39
CA VAL A 30 6.44 9.10 -1.53
C VAL A 30 5.80 7.79 -1.95
N LEU A 31 5.52 6.92 -0.98
CA LEU A 31 4.80 5.66 -1.14
C LEU A 31 3.43 5.75 -0.47
N ASN A 32 2.36 5.62 -1.24
CA ASN A 32 1.00 5.62 -0.73
C ASN A 32 0.54 4.18 -0.48
N VAL A 33 0.31 3.85 0.80
CA VAL A 33 -0.11 2.52 1.24
C VAL A 33 -1.53 2.55 1.77
N TYR A 34 -2.36 1.58 1.39
CA TYR A 34 -3.73 1.44 1.87
C TYR A 34 -3.96 0.03 2.39
N ASN A 35 -4.15 -0.11 3.69
CA ASN A 35 -4.20 -1.39 4.41
C ASN A 35 -5.38 -1.47 5.38
N TRP A 36 -5.59 -2.62 5.97
CA TRP A 36 -6.48 -2.80 7.11
C TRP A 36 -5.94 -2.09 8.36
N GLY A 37 -6.84 -1.72 9.29
CA GLY A 37 -6.49 -0.89 10.45
C GLY A 37 -5.35 -1.44 11.31
N GLU A 38 -5.44 -2.71 11.72
CA GLU A 38 -4.54 -3.32 12.71
C GLU A 38 -3.55 -4.34 12.09
N TYR A 39 -3.17 -4.16 10.83
CA TYR A 39 -2.39 -5.16 10.10
C TYR A 39 -0.88 -4.90 10.04
N ILE A 40 -0.39 -3.82 10.62
CA ILE A 40 1.05 -3.52 10.65
C ILE A 40 1.42 -2.87 11.99
N ASP A 41 2.61 -3.19 12.47
CA ASP A 41 3.27 -2.40 13.49
C ASP A 41 3.80 -1.10 12.88
N THR A 42 3.33 0.03 13.37
CA THR A 42 3.68 1.34 12.82
C THR A 42 5.17 1.69 12.95
N ASP A 43 5.87 1.10 13.92
CA ASP A 43 7.32 1.27 14.06
C ASP A 43 8.09 0.73 12.82
N LEU A 44 7.48 -0.23 12.09
CA LEU A 44 8.04 -0.73 10.83
C LEU A 44 7.97 0.29 9.71
N ILE A 45 6.98 1.19 9.72
CA ILE A 45 6.85 2.28 8.76
C ILE A 45 7.99 3.27 8.99
N ASP A 46 8.20 3.69 10.23
CA ASP A 46 9.28 4.62 10.60
C ASP A 46 10.64 4.05 10.22
N ARG A 47 10.86 2.77 10.51
CA ARG A 47 12.09 2.06 10.13
C ARG A 47 12.28 1.99 8.62
N PHE A 48 11.23 1.72 7.85
CA PHE A 48 11.31 1.71 6.38
C PHE A 48 11.69 3.09 5.84
N GLU A 49 11.09 4.16 6.39
CA GLU A 49 11.43 5.54 6.02
C GLU A 49 12.89 5.88 6.33
N GLU A 50 13.39 5.44 7.51
CA GLU A 50 14.79 5.64 7.90
C GLU A 50 15.77 4.88 7.00
N GLU A 51 15.46 3.64 6.65
CA GLU A 51 16.33 2.78 5.84
C GLU A 51 16.34 3.18 4.35
N THR A 52 15.22 3.69 3.82
CA THR A 52 15.07 3.93 2.38
C THR A 52 15.08 5.41 1.99
N GLY A 53 14.75 6.30 2.91
CA GLY A 53 14.51 7.72 2.62
C GLY A 53 13.19 7.99 1.91
N ILE A 54 12.35 6.96 1.70
CA ILE A 54 11.02 7.06 1.07
C ILE A 54 9.99 7.40 2.14
N LYS A 55 9.21 8.46 1.92
CA LYS A 55 8.13 8.85 2.83
C LYS A 55 6.89 7.99 2.59
N VAL A 56 6.34 7.38 3.66
CA VAL A 56 5.11 6.56 3.56
C VAL A 56 3.88 7.36 3.98
N ILE A 57 2.89 7.42 3.10
CA ILE A 57 1.55 7.89 3.43
C ILE A 57 0.68 6.65 3.65
N TYR A 58 0.50 6.31 4.92
CA TYR A 58 -0.24 5.13 5.34
C TYR A 58 -1.69 5.48 5.65
N ASN A 59 -2.62 4.86 4.94
CA ASN A 59 -4.06 5.00 5.15
C ASN A 59 -4.67 3.64 5.47
N THR A 60 -5.83 3.63 6.13
CA THR A 60 -6.52 2.40 6.50
C THR A 60 -7.96 2.37 5.99
N PHE A 61 -8.46 1.16 5.77
CA PHE A 61 -9.85 0.87 5.43
C PHE A 61 -10.40 -0.23 6.36
N ASP A 62 -11.70 -0.35 6.40
CA ASP A 62 -12.46 -1.28 7.25
C ASP A 62 -13.25 -2.33 6.43
N SER A 63 -13.34 -2.16 5.10
CA SER A 63 -13.95 -3.14 4.20
C SER A 63 -13.36 -3.06 2.80
N ASN A 64 -13.41 -4.18 2.05
CA ASN A 64 -12.97 -4.21 0.65
C ASN A 64 -13.85 -3.32 -0.25
N GLU A 65 -15.11 -3.08 0.12
CA GLU A 65 -16.02 -2.19 -0.58
C GLU A 65 -15.59 -0.73 -0.44
N ASN A 66 -15.15 -0.34 0.76
CA ASN A 66 -14.57 0.99 1.00
C ASN A 66 -13.25 1.16 0.25
N LEU A 67 -12.38 0.15 0.28
CA LEU A 67 -11.16 0.13 -0.53
C LEU A 67 -11.50 0.32 -2.02
N TYR A 68 -12.41 -0.50 -2.56
CA TYR A 68 -12.81 -0.44 -3.98
C TYR A 68 -13.31 0.96 -4.37
N SER A 69 -14.21 1.52 -3.56
CA SER A 69 -14.75 2.87 -3.82
C SER A 69 -13.66 3.93 -3.82
N ARG A 70 -12.70 3.81 -2.92
CA ARG A 70 -11.63 4.79 -2.76
C ARG A 70 -10.63 4.77 -3.90
N ILE A 71 -10.20 3.58 -4.37
CA ILE A 71 -9.23 3.45 -5.46
C ILE A 71 -9.77 3.89 -6.82
N GLN A 72 -11.10 4.05 -6.96
CA GLN A 72 -11.71 4.66 -8.16
C GLN A 72 -11.34 6.14 -8.33
N THR A 73 -11.01 6.82 -7.24
CA THR A 73 -10.78 8.27 -7.23
C THR A 73 -9.43 8.70 -6.69
N THR A 74 -8.69 7.76 -6.10
CA THR A 74 -7.39 8.02 -5.46
C THR A 74 -6.42 6.91 -5.82
N SER A 75 -5.24 7.29 -6.32
CA SER A 75 -4.18 6.31 -6.62
C SER A 75 -3.44 5.92 -5.35
N TYR A 76 -3.12 4.63 -5.25
CA TYR A 76 -2.24 4.06 -4.24
C TYR A 76 -1.15 3.24 -4.93
N ASP A 77 0.02 3.18 -4.31
CA ASP A 77 1.15 2.40 -4.83
C ASP A 77 1.07 0.95 -4.33
N VAL A 78 0.60 0.77 -3.09
CA VAL A 78 0.41 -0.55 -2.47
C VAL A 78 -0.95 -0.61 -1.79
N ILE A 79 -1.72 -1.66 -2.06
CA ILE A 79 -2.98 -1.98 -1.40
C ILE A 79 -2.94 -3.40 -0.86
N ILE A 80 -3.59 -3.65 0.29
CA ILE A 80 -3.63 -4.98 0.93
C ILE A 80 -5.09 -5.45 1.06
N PRO A 81 -5.74 -5.89 -0.03
CA PRO A 81 -7.10 -6.39 -0.03
C PRO A 81 -7.20 -7.87 0.35
N SER A 82 -8.42 -8.35 0.51
CA SER A 82 -8.70 -9.79 0.55
C SER A 82 -8.63 -10.40 -0.85
N ASP A 83 -8.48 -11.72 -0.90
CA ASP A 83 -8.36 -12.54 -2.11
C ASP A 83 -9.45 -12.28 -3.15
N TYR A 84 -10.74 -12.29 -2.75
CA TYR A 84 -11.85 -12.04 -3.65
C TYR A 84 -11.83 -10.64 -4.29
N ALA A 85 -11.28 -9.65 -3.56
CA ALA A 85 -11.13 -8.31 -4.09
C ALA A 85 -9.97 -8.23 -5.08
N ILE A 86 -8.86 -8.99 -4.86
CA ILE A 86 -7.76 -9.11 -5.83
C ILE A 86 -8.29 -9.67 -7.15
N SER A 87 -9.07 -10.78 -7.12
CA SER A 87 -9.69 -11.34 -8.32
C SER A 87 -10.46 -10.29 -9.12
N ARG A 88 -11.31 -9.54 -8.43
CA ARG A 88 -12.08 -8.47 -9.04
C ARG A 88 -11.20 -7.37 -9.65
N PHE A 89 -10.15 -6.96 -8.93
CA PHE A 89 -9.25 -5.90 -9.42
C PHE A 89 -8.43 -6.35 -10.63
N ILE A 90 -8.11 -7.64 -10.74
CA ILE A 90 -7.49 -8.23 -11.93
C ILE A 90 -8.47 -8.20 -13.11
N ASP A 91 -9.71 -8.65 -12.91
CA ASP A 91 -10.76 -8.68 -13.94
C ASP A 91 -11.10 -7.28 -14.48
N GLU A 92 -10.94 -6.25 -13.63
CA GLU A 92 -11.20 -4.85 -13.98
C GLU A 92 -9.93 -4.09 -14.43
N ASP A 93 -8.80 -4.78 -14.66
CA ASP A 93 -7.50 -4.18 -15.07
C ASP A 93 -7.01 -3.07 -14.14
N MET A 94 -7.26 -3.18 -12.84
CA MET A 94 -6.92 -2.15 -11.84
C MET A 94 -5.54 -2.35 -11.21
N LEU A 95 -4.89 -3.49 -11.42
CA LEU A 95 -3.61 -3.83 -10.84
C LEU A 95 -2.50 -3.86 -11.89
N GLN A 96 -1.29 -3.49 -11.47
CA GLN A 96 -0.09 -3.64 -12.28
C GLN A 96 0.62 -4.95 -11.94
N PRO A 97 1.19 -5.65 -12.95
CA PRO A 97 2.00 -6.83 -12.69
C PRO A 97 3.21 -6.50 -11.81
N LEU A 98 3.51 -7.39 -10.87
CA LEU A 98 4.67 -7.28 -9.99
C LEU A 98 5.95 -7.70 -10.72
N ASN A 99 7.06 -7.01 -10.43
CA ASN A 99 8.38 -7.44 -10.83
C ASN A 99 9.03 -8.24 -9.69
N TYR A 100 8.96 -9.56 -9.77
CA TYR A 100 9.49 -10.46 -8.74
C TYR A 100 11.02 -10.44 -8.58
N ASP A 101 11.76 -9.93 -9.56
CA ASP A 101 13.20 -9.71 -9.42
C ASP A 101 13.53 -8.70 -8.31
N HIS A 102 12.56 -7.81 -8.01
CA HIS A 102 12.65 -6.84 -6.93
C HIS A 102 12.06 -7.34 -5.60
N ILE A 103 11.53 -8.56 -5.57
CA ILE A 103 10.89 -9.15 -4.37
C ILE A 103 11.64 -10.44 -3.95
N PRO A 104 12.91 -10.36 -3.57
CA PRO A 104 13.74 -11.55 -3.32
C PRO A 104 13.23 -12.41 -2.15
N ASN A 105 12.44 -11.82 -1.25
CA ASN A 105 11.86 -12.52 -0.10
C ASN A 105 10.63 -13.38 -0.46
N MET A 106 10.13 -13.31 -1.71
CA MET A 106 9.04 -14.20 -2.17
C MET A 106 9.36 -15.67 -1.95
N LYS A 107 10.64 -16.06 -2.07
CA LYS A 107 11.14 -17.42 -1.79
C LYS A 107 10.93 -17.90 -0.35
N LEU A 108 10.59 -17.01 0.58
CA LEU A 108 10.32 -17.34 1.99
C LEU A 108 8.84 -17.64 2.24
N ILE A 109 7.98 -17.37 1.25
CA ILE A 109 6.56 -17.68 1.33
C ILE A 109 6.37 -19.19 1.09
N ASP A 110 5.58 -19.84 1.94
CA ASP A 110 5.20 -21.25 1.78
C ASP A 110 4.42 -21.42 0.49
N GLU A 111 4.82 -22.38 -0.35
CA GLU A 111 4.26 -22.64 -1.68
C GLU A 111 2.73 -22.85 -1.65
N LYS A 112 2.17 -23.37 -0.57
CA LYS A 112 0.72 -23.56 -0.40
C LYS A 112 -0.09 -22.26 -0.42
N TYR A 113 0.55 -21.09 -0.25
CA TYR A 113 -0.09 -19.77 -0.31
C TYR A 113 0.17 -19.03 -1.61
N THR A 114 0.83 -19.66 -2.58
CA THR A 114 1.12 -19.11 -3.90
C THR A 114 0.24 -19.76 -4.97
N HIS A 115 0.10 -19.11 -6.11
CA HIS A 115 -0.66 -19.63 -7.25
C HIS A 115 -2.11 -20.03 -6.91
N LEU A 116 -2.73 -19.26 -6.03
CA LEU A 116 -4.12 -19.48 -5.61
C LEU A 116 -5.09 -19.00 -6.70
N ASP A 117 -6.34 -19.50 -6.64
CA ASP A 117 -7.36 -19.31 -7.68
C ASP A 117 -7.63 -17.84 -8.04
N PHE A 118 -7.40 -16.92 -7.13
CA PHE A 118 -7.58 -15.48 -7.38
C PHE A 118 -6.42 -14.83 -8.16
N ASP A 119 -5.23 -15.43 -8.17
CA ASP A 119 -4.05 -14.99 -8.94
C ASP A 119 -3.19 -16.22 -9.32
N PRO A 120 -3.71 -17.10 -10.20
CA PRO A 120 -3.10 -18.42 -10.45
C PRO A 120 -1.71 -18.33 -11.12
N GLU A 121 -1.43 -17.24 -11.82
CA GLU A 121 -0.11 -16.99 -12.38
C GLU A 121 0.84 -16.31 -11.39
N GLN A 122 0.37 -15.99 -10.18
CA GLN A 122 1.11 -15.23 -9.16
C GLN A 122 1.72 -13.95 -9.76
N LYS A 123 0.92 -13.19 -10.47
CA LYS A 123 1.39 -12.07 -11.28
C LYS A 123 1.18 -10.72 -10.61
N TYR A 124 0.16 -10.60 -9.78
CA TYR A 124 -0.32 -9.32 -9.25
C TYR A 124 -0.21 -9.18 -7.75
N SER A 125 0.00 -10.28 -7.01
CA SER A 125 -0.10 -10.28 -5.56
C SER A 125 1.02 -11.04 -4.86
N VAL A 126 1.34 -10.61 -3.63
CA VAL A 126 2.19 -11.32 -2.68
C VAL A 126 1.36 -11.64 -1.45
N PRO A 127 1.33 -12.88 -0.95
CA PRO A 127 0.63 -13.22 0.27
C PRO A 127 1.15 -12.43 1.47
N TYR A 128 0.26 -11.73 2.17
CA TYR A 128 0.59 -10.94 3.36
C TYR A 128 0.25 -11.69 4.65
N THR A 129 -0.99 -12.16 4.74
CA THR A 129 -1.48 -12.94 5.88
C THR A 129 -2.61 -13.84 5.43
N TRP A 130 -2.94 -14.83 6.23
CA TRP A 130 -4.07 -15.73 6.03
C TRP A 130 -4.82 -15.94 7.33
N GLY A 131 -6.07 -16.32 7.23
CA GLY A 131 -6.89 -16.59 8.37
C GLY A 131 -7.94 -17.66 8.07
N VAL A 132 -8.59 -18.12 9.13
CA VAL A 132 -9.73 -19.03 9.04
C VAL A 132 -10.93 -18.40 9.74
N VAL A 133 -12.11 -18.67 9.21
CA VAL A 133 -13.37 -18.34 9.87
C VAL A 133 -13.90 -19.58 10.52
N GLY A 134 -14.34 -19.45 11.77
CA GLY A 134 -14.88 -20.57 12.54
C GLY A 134 -15.90 -20.11 13.58
N ILE A 135 -16.63 -21.07 14.13
CA ILE A 135 -17.60 -20.82 15.19
C ILE A 135 -16.90 -21.00 16.54
N VAL A 136 -16.91 -19.96 17.36
CA VAL A 136 -16.55 -20.03 18.78
C VAL A 136 -17.83 -20.19 19.58
N TYR A 137 -17.94 -21.26 20.35
CA TYR A 137 -19.12 -21.58 21.13
C TYR A 137 -18.81 -21.77 22.62
N ASN A 138 -19.81 -21.56 23.48
CA ASN A 138 -19.70 -21.83 24.91
C ASN A 138 -20.14 -23.26 25.21
N THR A 139 -19.22 -24.09 25.66
CA THR A 139 -19.43 -25.51 25.97
C THR A 139 -20.48 -25.81 27.05
N LYS A 140 -20.96 -24.78 27.75
CA LYS A 140 -22.07 -24.92 28.72
C LYS A 140 -23.45 -24.95 28.08
N TYR A 141 -23.56 -24.45 26.82
CA TYR A 141 -24.87 -24.23 26.17
C TYR A 141 -24.99 -24.95 24.83
N VAL A 142 -23.92 -25.55 24.36
CA VAL A 142 -23.90 -26.27 23.08
C VAL A 142 -23.57 -27.74 23.32
N ASP A 143 -24.43 -28.63 22.83
CA ASP A 143 -24.22 -30.07 22.92
C ASP A 143 -23.11 -30.52 21.97
N GLU A 144 -22.32 -31.52 22.37
CA GLU A 144 -21.24 -32.06 21.54
C GLU A 144 -21.75 -32.61 20.20
N ALA A 145 -23.01 -33.05 20.14
CA ALA A 145 -23.64 -33.56 18.92
C ALA A 145 -23.83 -32.49 17.83
N ASP A 146 -23.89 -31.23 18.21
CA ASP A 146 -24.12 -30.10 17.29
C ASP A 146 -22.82 -29.47 16.78
N ILE A 147 -21.67 -29.91 17.34
CA ILE A 147 -20.35 -29.37 16.99
C ILE A 147 -19.90 -29.91 15.64
N GLY A 148 -19.32 -29.05 14.81
CA GLY A 148 -18.72 -29.43 13.53
C GLY A 148 -19.57 -29.10 12.31
N SER A 149 -20.74 -28.51 12.50
CA SER A 149 -21.57 -27.97 11.43
C SER A 149 -21.80 -26.47 11.59
N TRP A 150 -21.95 -25.77 10.47
CA TRP A 150 -22.41 -24.39 10.43
C TRP A 150 -23.89 -24.25 10.85
N ASP A 151 -24.65 -25.37 10.86
CA ASP A 151 -26.04 -25.41 11.34
C ASP A 151 -26.17 -24.98 12.82
N LEU A 152 -25.03 -25.01 13.57
CA LEU A 152 -24.97 -24.50 14.94
C LEU A 152 -25.38 -23.02 15.07
N LEU A 153 -25.40 -22.28 13.98
CA LEU A 153 -25.77 -20.85 13.97
C LEU A 153 -27.28 -20.64 13.81
N TRP A 154 -28.07 -21.69 13.56
CA TRP A 154 -29.53 -21.64 13.32
C TRP A 154 -30.29 -22.44 14.40
#